data_fc20d8a7e402b79cc4ef02543c6f4941
#
_entry.id   fc20d8a7e402b79cc4ef02543c6f4941
#
_cell.length_a   1.000
_cell.length_b   1.000
_cell.length_c   1.000
_cell.angle_alpha   90.00
_cell.angle_beta   90.00
_cell.angle_gamma   90.00
#
_symmetry.space_group_name_H-M   'P 1'
#
loop_
_entity.id
_entity.type
_entity.pdbx_description
1 polymer ?
#
loop_
_entity_poly.entity_id
_entity_poly.type
_entity_poly.pdbx_seq_one_letter_code
_entity_poly.pdbx_strand_id
1 'polypeptide(L)'
;MRRDPSVWLLLGLQFLLCFEWVHLDRSAEPKPNLRPIYWDVLSYYAYLPALFIEGDLKLTFVEDPNRADVQLHRHRFWPETTPDGHKVIKTTMGVALMISPFFGVAHFLAPVLGYEPDGFSRPYQAAVALAGFVWGCMGLWVLRSWLRSFWGPWMVGLALWVLVGATNLWNYLVYEPAMSHSFSFFWMSVLLWCTHQTMNGSRPSKRHEAGLALALGMLVLIRPTLLIAGLLPLLYTGSSGLRWWWLRLTRNAGHLFLLLFVFLGPFLLQSLYWKYVTGSFLFYSYQGERFYWGDPRIAEFLLSYRKGWLLYNPVMVLVIVGWCWALACMIQGWWKSRQASEPFPLALALGVVLPLVIYVYASWWSWWFGGSLGGRVLVEWYPALVPAGLGVVQGLMGWIHRPLLSDYRALDAMRRWVFGLALLFFLGYTIVLQYHQSWQYRIALLHWDATGKDWYRAVWWQSSFPVGLDAMAVPPNGDLARAGQGRRAELWEPSCLGFGSEGPKAVEGPGYTE
;
A
#
# COMPACT_ATOMS: atom_id res chain seq x y z
N MET A 1 23.36 28.83 -1.96
CA MET A 1 22.33 27.79 -2.11
C MET A 1 21.20 28.08 -1.12
N ARG A 2 20.03 28.53 -1.59
CA ARG A 2 18.84 28.66 -0.72
C ARG A 2 18.48 27.25 -0.23
N ARG A 3 18.40 27.06 1.09
CA ARG A 3 18.04 25.77 1.70
C ARG A 3 16.61 25.40 1.25
N ASP A 4 16.44 24.24 0.60
CA ASP A 4 15.13 23.76 0.13
C ASP A 4 14.29 23.32 1.35
N PRO A 5 13.19 24.02 1.72
CA PRO A 5 12.40 23.69 2.90
C PRO A 5 11.81 22.26 2.88
N SER A 6 11.51 21.71 1.70
CA SER A 6 10.98 20.35 1.61
C SER A 6 11.96 19.26 2.08
N VAL A 7 13.27 19.54 2.03
CA VAL A 7 14.29 18.65 2.61
C VAL A 7 14.18 18.65 4.13
N TRP A 8 14.10 19.83 4.73
CA TRP A 8 14.03 19.94 6.20
C TRP A 8 12.71 19.39 6.75
N LEU A 9 11.60 19.64 6.06
CA LEU A 9 10.31 19.08 6.42
C LEU A 9 10.34 17.55 6.32
N LEU A 10 10.95 16.99 5.27
CA LEU A 10 11.06 15.53 5.13
C LEU A 10 12.00 14.93 6.19
N LEU A 11 13.13 15.57 6.49
CA LEU A 11 14.02 15.13 7.57
C LEU A 11 13.30 15.17 8.93
N GLY A 12 12.51 16.22 9.22
CA GLY A 12 11.69 16.30 10.42
C GLY A 12 10.65 15.20 10.49
N LEU A 13 9.98 14.89 9.39
CA LEU A 13 9.04 13.77 9.29
C LEU A 13 9.75 12.43 9.55
N GLN A 14 10.89 12.20 8.91
CA GLN A 14 11.64 10.95 9.12
C GLN A 14 12.19 10.82 10.54
N PHE A 15 12.61 11.94 11.16
CA PHE A 15 12.99 11.95 12.57
C PHE A 15 11.81 11.52 13.46
N LEU A 16 10.61 12.06 13.22
CA LEU A 16 9.41 11.65 13.95
C LEU A 16 9.09 10.16 13.73
N LEU A 17 9.15 9.68 12.49
CA LEU A 17 8.94 8.26 12.17
C LEU A 17 9.98 7.37 12.87
N CYS A 18 11.27 7.76 12.86
CA CYS A 18 12.32 7.04 13.58
C CYS A 18 12.08 7.05 15.09
N PHE A 19 11.69 8.20 15.64
CA PHE A 19 11.39 8.33 17.06
C PHE A 19 10.26 7.39 17.47
N GLU A 20 9.14 7.40 16.77
CA GLU A 20 8.02 6.50 17.03
C GLU A 20 8.43 5.03 16.84
N TRP A 21 9.18 4.72 15.78
CA TRP A 21 9.63 3.37 15.49
C TRP A 21 10.56 2.80 16.56
N VAL A 22 11.47 3.61 17.11
CA VAL A 22 12.43 3.21 18.16
C VAL A 22 11.74 3.09 19.52
N HIS A 23 10.83 4.02 19.84
CA HIS A 23 10.11 4.05 21.11
C HIS A 23 8.87 3.17 21.11
N LEU A 24 8.58 2.52 19.98
CA LEU A 24 7.54 1.53 19.92
C LEU A 24 7.86 0.40 20.89
N ASP A 25 7.17 0.37 22.02
CA ASP A 25 7.30 -0.74 22.97
C ASP A 25 6.72 -2.01 22.34
N ARG A 26 7.62 -2.83 21.83
CA ARG A 26 7.30 -4.12 21.21
C ARG A 26 7.21 -5.24 22.22
N SER A 27 7.53 -4.96 23.48
CA SER A 27 7.45 -5.89 24.60
C SER A 27 6.17 -5.73 25.43
N ALA A 28 5.59 -4.53 25.45
CA ALA A 28 4.33 -4.22 26.16
C ALA A 28 3.13 -4.69 25.34
N GLU A 29 2.84 -5.97 25.37
CA GLU A 29 1.86 -6.56 24.45
C GLU A 29 0.60 -7.06 25.08
N PRO A 30 -0.54 -6.80 24.40
CA PRO A 30 -1.63 -7.74 24.33
C PRO A 30 -1.64 -8.62 23.06
N LYS A 31 -0.75 -8.40 22.08
CA LYS A 31 -0.72 -9.20 20.86
C LYS A 31 0.61 -9.89 20.64
N PRO A 32 0.63 -11.25 20.50
CA PRO A 32 1.79 -11.98 19.98
C PRO A 32 2.16 -11.58 18.54
N ASN A 33 1.46 -10.64 17.94
CA ASN A 33 1.50 -10.24 16.54
C ASN A 33 2.48 -9.12 16.22
N LEU A 34 3.17 -8.55 17.21
CA LEU A 34 4.18 -7.50 16.99
C LEU A 34 5.55 -8.06 16.61
N ARG A 35 5.67 -9.38 16.44
CA ARG A 35 6.83 -9.92 15.74
C ARG A 35 6.64 -9.63 14.25
N PRO A 36 7.55 -8.87 13.62
CA PRO A 36 7.41 -8.51 12.21
C PRO A 36 7.24 -9.69 11.26
N ILE A 37 7.91 -10.82 11.54
CA ILE A 37 7.80 -12.05 10.75
C ILE A 37 6.58 -12.84 11.21
N TYR A 38 5.42 -12.47 10.65
CA TYR A 38 4.13 -13.03 11.04
C TYR A 38 3.12 -12.95 9.87
N TRP A 39 2.16 -13.86 9.76
CA TRP A 39 1.11 -13.88 8.73
C TRP A 39 1.67 -13.62 7.31
N ASP A 40 1.16 -12.61 6.61
CA ASP A 40 1.58 -12.30 5.24
C ASP A 40 3.10 -12.08 5.13
N VAL A 41 3.70 -11.43 6.15
CA VAL A 41 5.15 -11.18 6.18
C VAL A 41 5.95 -12.48 6.25
N LEU A 42 5.48 -13.48 6.98
CA LEU A 42 6.12 -14.79 7.02
C LEU A 42 6.11 -15.42 5.62
N SER A 43 5.00 -15.32 4.88
CA SER A 43 4.93 -15.82 3.51
C SER A 43 5.90 -15.08 2.57
N TYR A 44 6.03 -13.74 2.69
CA TYR A 44 7.02 -12.98 1.90
C TYR A 44 8.45 -13.37 2.25
N TYR A 45 8.73 -13.58 3.52
CA TYR A 45 10.07 -13.77 4.08
C TYR A 45 10.60 -15.20 3.88
N ALA A 46 9.73 -16.19 3.86
CA ALA A 46 10.06 -17.62 3.95
C ALA A 46 11.09 -18.12 2.91
N TYR A 47 11.18 -17.46 1.75
CA TYR A 47 12.20 -17.76 0.75
C TYR A 47 13.63 -17.68 1.29
N LEU A 48 13.90 -16.73 2.20
CA LEU A 48 15.25 -16.48 2.69
C LEU A 48 15.75 -17.57 3.64
N PRO A 49 15.05 -17.92 4.75
CA PRO A 49 15.47 -19.03 5.57
C PRO A 49 15.43 -20.36 4.83
N ALA A 50 14.41 -20.61 3.99
CA ALA A 50 14.32 -21.83 3.20
C ALA A 50 15.52 -22.05 2.28
N LEU A 51 16.04 -20.97 1.65
CA LEU A 51 17.19 -21.05 0.75
C LEU A 51 18.52 -21.04 1.49
N PHE A 52 18.72 -20.08 2.43
CA PHE A 52 20.04 -19.79 2.98
C PHE A 52 20.35 -20.54 4.29
N ILE A 53 19.35 -21.04 4.99
CA ILE A 53 19.52 -21.73 6.26
C ILE A 53 19.20 -23.22 6.08
N GLU A 54 18.00 -23.52 5.57
CA GLU A 54 17.53 -24.90 5.46
C GLU A 54 18.03 -25.62 4.19
N GLY A 55 18.39 -24.86 3.13
CA GLY A 55 18.72 -25.43 1.83
C GLY A 55 17.55 -26.18 1.17
N ASP A 56 16.33 -25.94 1.66
CA ASP A 56 15.11 -26.66 1.28
C ASP A 56 13.99 -25.71 0.86
N LEU A 57 13.94 -25.40 -0.42
CA LEU A 57 12.87 -24.58 -1.02
C LEU A 57 11.53 -25.32 -1.16
N LYS A 58 11.47 -26.63 -0.91
CA LYS A 58 10.24 -27.42 -0.88
C LYS A 58 9.55 -27.40 0.48
N LEU A 59 10.16 -26.72 1.46
CA LEU A 59 9.60 -26.46 2.79
C LEU A 59 9.29 -27.72 3.61
N THR A 60 10.05 -28.81 3.43
CA THR A 60 9.81 -30.06 4.20
C THR A 60 10.07 -29.84 5.68
N PHE A 61 11.00 -28.92 6.04
CA PHE A 61 11.30 -28.55 7.43
C PHE A 61 10.10 -27.95 8.18
N VAL A 62 9.10 -27.42 7.48
CA VAL A 62 7.89 -26.83 8.11
C VAL A 62 7.04 -27.91 8.79
N GLU A 63 7.17 -29.15 8.37
CA GLU A 63 6.43 -30.29 8.94
C GLU A 63 7.23 -31.08 10.00
N ASP A 64 8.50 -30.72 10.24
CA ASP A 64 9.32 -31.37 11.24
C ASP A 64 8.78 -31.08 12.66
N PRO A 65 8.29 -32.11 13.40
CA PRO A 65 7.73 -31.91 14.73
C PRO A 65 8.79 -31.53 15.78
N ASN A 66 10.07 -31.74 15.48
CA ASN A 66 11.16 -31.45 16.39
C ASN A 66 11.68 -30.00 16.29
N ARG A 67 11.17 -29.21 15.34
CA ARG A 67 11.56 -27.83 15.09
C ARG A 67 10.65 -26.87 15.86
N ALA A 68 10.97 -26.60 17.13
CA ALA A 68 10.18 -25.69 17.99
C ALA A 68 10.10 -24.26 17.44
N ASP A 69 11.16 -23.78 16.80
CA ASP A 69 11.23 -22.49 16.13
C ASP A 69 10.24 -22.38 14.97
N VAL A 70 10.08 -23.44 14.19
CA VAL A 70 9.13 -23.54 13.08
C VAL A 70 7.72 -23.81 13.59
N GLN A 71 7.57 -24.66 14.61
CA GLN A 71 6.26 -25.00 15.21
C GLN A 71 5.55 -23.75 15.75
N LEU A 72 6.29 -22.79 16.33
CA LEU A 72 5.71 -21.51 16.77
C LEU A 72 5.00 -20.76 15.64
N HIS A 73 5.45 -20.94 14.40
CA HIS A 73 4.92 -20.27 13.22
C HIS A 73 4.06 -21.17 12.32
N ARG A 74 4.03 -22.49 12.59
CA ARG A 74 3.35 -23.49 11.76
C ARG A 74 1.88 -23.17 11.48
N HIS A 75 1.13 -22.75 12.48
CA HIS A 75 -0.29 -22.41 12.33
C HIS A 75 -0.55 -21.11 11.57
N ARG A 76 0.49 -20.36 11.26
CA ARG A 76 0.43 -19.00 10.68
C ARG A 76 1.15 -18.90 9.34
N PHE A 77 1.84 -19.95 8.95
CA PHE A 77 2.45 -20.13 7.65
C PHE A 77 1.64 -21.18 6.89
N TRP A 78 0.97 -20.76 5.84
CA TRP A 78 0.13 -21.63 5.02
C TRP A 78 0.64 -21.64 3.58
N PRO A 79 1.65 -22.48 3.28
CA PRO A 79 2.05 -22.73 1.91
C PRO A 79 0.91 -23.43 1.17
N GLU A 80 0.79 -23.17 -0.10
CA GLU A 80 -0.12 -23.94 -0.96
C GLU A 80 0.49 -25.32 -1.22
N THR A 81 -0.35 -26.31 -1.41
CA THR A 81 0.10 -27.66 -1.74
C THR A 81 -0.17 -27.95 -3.21
N THR A 82 0.84 -28.38 -3.95
CA THR A 82 0.68 -28.81 -5.35
C THR A 82 -0.09 -30.12 -5.43
N PRO A 83 -0.64 -30.51 -6.60
CA PRO A 83 -1.25 -31.81 -6.80
C PRO A 83 -0.32 -32.98 -6.45
N ASP A 84 0.99 -32.80 -6.64
CA ASP A 84 2.02 -33.81 -6.32
C ASP A 84 2.47 -33.78 -4.85
N GLY A 85 1.79 -33.01 -3.99
CA GLY A 85 2.04 -32.94 -2.55
C GLY A 85 3.18 -32.01 -2.13
N HIS A 86 3.83 -31.29 -3.06
CA HIS A 86 4.88 -30.33 -2.71
C HIS A 86 4.30 -29.03 -2.14
N LYS A 87 5.03 -28.39 -1.25
CA LYS A 87 4.64 -27.11 -0.68
C LYS A 87 5.25 -25.97 -1.45
N VAL A 88 4.42 -24.96 -1.75
CA VAL A 88 4.79 -23.75 -2.50
C VAL A 88 4.46 -22.52 -1.67
N ILE A 89 5.39 -21.59 -1.59
CA ILE A 89 5.13 -20.28 -0.98
C ILE A 89 4.10 -19.54 -1.83
N LYS A 90 3.00 -19.12 -1.19
CA LYS A 90 1.86 -18.50 -1.86
C LYS A 90 2.19 -17.17 -2.51
N THR A 91 2.92 -16.31 -1.81
CA THR A 91 3.28 -14.97 -2.29
C THR A 91 4.52 -15.01 -3.16
N THR A 92 4.66 -14.08 -4.08
CA THR A 92 5.85 -13.95 -4.91
C THR A 92 7.03 -13.35 -4.15
N MET A 93 8.26 -13.63 -4.59
CA MET A 93 9.49 -13.31 -3.85
C MET A 93 9.95 -11.84 -3.91
N GLY A 94 9.16 -10.93 -4.50
CA GLY A 94 9.57 -9.53 -4.65
C GLY A 94 9.96 -8.85 -3.33
N VAL A 95 9.20 -9.10 -2.26
CA VAL A 95 9.52 -8.59 -0.92
C VAL A 95 10.75 -9.28 -0.35
N ALA A 96 10.90 -10.60 -0.51
CA ALA A 96 12.09 -11.33 -0.08
C ALA A 96 13.37 -10.76 -0.67
N LEU A 97 13.37 -10.44 -1.98
CA LEU A 97 14.53 -9.82 -2.64
C LEU A 97 14.90 -8.48 -2.00
N MET A 98 13.92 -7.68 -1.61
CA MET A 98 14.18 -6.39 -0.97
C MET A 98 14.62 -6.52 0.50
N ILE A 99 14.20 -7.56 1.19
CA ILE A 99 14.64 -7.88 2.56
C ILE A 99 16.02 -8.53 2.57
N SER A 100 16.43 -9.23 1.49
CA SER A 100 17.64 -10.07 1.47
C SER A 100 18.93 -9.37 1.95
N PRO A 101 19.24 -8.08 1.64
CA PRO A 101 20.43 -7.44 2.18
C PRO A 101 20.40 -7.31 3.71
N PHE A 102 19.23 -6.99 4.25
CA PHE A 102 19.02 -6.86 5.70
C PHE A 102 19.08 -8.23 6.39
N PHE A 103 18.53 -9.27 5.75
CA PHE A 103 18.64 -10.65 6.20
C PHE A 103 20.10 -11.08 6.28
N GLY A 104 20.90 -10.82 5.24
CA GLY A 104 22.33 -11.17 5.22
C GLY A 104 23.09 -10.51 6.38
N VAL A 105 22.82 -9.22 6.65
CA VAL A 105 23.42 -8.51 7.80
C VAL A 105 22.97 -9.15 9.12
N ALA A 106 21.68 -9.45 9.27
CA ALA A 106 21.16 -10.10 10.48
C ALA A 106 21.76 -11.49 10.70
N HIS A 107 21.90 -12.28 9.62
CA HIS A 107 22.47 -13.62 9.67
C HIS A 107 23.94 -13.60 10.12
N PHE A 108 24.71 -12.62 9.62
CA PHE A 108 26.09 -12.43 10.05
C PHE A 108 26.20 -11.97 11.51
N LEU A 109 25.31 -11.05 11.95
CA LEU A 109 25.34 -10.48 13.29
C LEU A 109 24.73 -11.38 14.37
N ALA A 110 23.80 -12.29 14.04
CA ALA A 110 23.10 -13.10 15.02
C ALA A 110 24.08 -13.86 15.95
N PRO A 111 25.05 -14.65 15.45
CA PRO A 111 26.01 -15.34 16.33
C PRO A 111 26.86 -14.39 17.15
N VAL A 112 27.27 -13.25 16.58
CA VAL A 112 28.08 -12.23 17.29
C VAL A 112 27.32 -11.62 18.46
N LEU A 113 26.00 -11.52 18.35
CA LEU A 113 25.10 -11.01 19.38
C LEU A 113 24.60 -12.09 20.35
N GLY A 114 25.05 -13.34 20.20
CA GLY A 114 24.64 -14.47 21.03
C GLY A 114 23.26 -15.05 20.71
N TYR A 115 22.77 -14.83 19.48
CA TYR A 115 21.50 -15.41 18.99
C TYR A 115 21.76 -16.55 18.02
N GLU A 116 20.85 -17.52 18.00
CA GLU A 116 20.86 -18.59 17.00
C GLU A 116 20.64 -18.01 15.59
N PRO A 117 21.42 -18.47 14.59
CA PRO A 117 21.28 -18.05 13.20
C PRO A 117 20.14 -18.82 12.48
N ASP A 118 18.96 -18.86 13.12
CA ASP A 118 17.77 -19.65 12.75
C ASP A 118 16.84 -18.96 11.74
N GLY A 119 17.11 -17.69 11.39
CA GLY A 119 16.24 -16.92 10.52
C GLY A 119 15.06 -16.23 11.23
N PHE A 120 14.81 -16.53 12.51
CA PHE A 120 13.62 -16.08 13.24
C PHE A 120 13.93 -15.36 14.55
N SER A 121 15.15 -15.47 15.06
CA SER A 121 15.60 -14.79 16.27
C SER A 121 15.54 -13.26 16.16
N ARG A 122 15.71 -12.55 17.28
CA ARG A 122 15.52 -11.08 17.35
C ARG A 122 16.26 -10.27 16.27
N PRO A 123 17.51 -10.56 15.88
CA PRO A 123 18.19 -9.83 14.81
C PRO A 123 17.44 -9.88 13.49
N TYR A 124 16.83 -11.01 13.12
CA TYR A 124 16.06 -11.17 11.89
C TYR A 124 14.73 -10.41 11.96
N GLN A 125 14.03 -10.47 13.11
CA GLN A 125 12.79 -9.70 13.31
C GLN A 125 13.06 -8.20 13.12
N ALA A 126 14.14 -7.69 13.73
CA ALA A 126 14.55 -6.30 13.60
C ALA A 126 14.94 -5.95 12.15
N ALA A 127 15.69 -6.82 11.47
CA ALA A 127 16.12 -6.61 10.10
C ALA A 127 14.96 -6.54 9.11
N VAL A 128 13.97 -7.40 9.26
CA VAL A 128 12.77 -7.41 8.40
C VAL A 128 11.95 -6.15 8.58
N ALA A 129 11.73 -5.70 9.83
CA ALA A 129 11.05 -4.44 10.10
C ALA A 129 11.85 -3.24 9.58
N LEU A 130 13.17 -3.23 9.82
CA LEU A 130 14.06 -2.16 9.36
C LEU A 130 14.08 -2.07 7.83
N ALA A 131 14.06 -3.19 7.12
CA ALA A 131 14.00 -3.21 5.67
C ALA A 131 12.79 -2.42 5.15
N GLY A 132 11.59 -2.76 5.60
CA GLY A 132 10.37 -2.07 5.16
C GLY A 132 10.36 -0.59 5.54
N PHE A 133 10.84 -0.26 6.74
CA PHE A 133 10.98 1.14 7.19
C PHE A 133 11.92 1.94 6.28
N VAL A 134 13.12 1.41 6.02
CA VAL A 134 14.13 2.09 5.17
C VAL A 134 13.61 2.27 3.75
N TRP A 135 13.05 1.23 3.13
CA TRP A 135 12.51 1.33 1.78
C TRP A 135 11.33 2.31 1.69
N GLY A 136 10.44 2.33 2.68
CA GLY A 136 9.37 3.32 2.74
C GLY A 136 9.89 4.75 2.87
N CYS A 137 10.88 4.99 3.73
CA CYS A 137 11.56 6.29 3.85
C CYS A 137 12.26 6.71 2.55
N MET A 138 12.92 5.80 1.86
CA MET A 138 13.51 6.07 0.53
C MET A 138 12.43 6.42 -0.49
N GLY A 139 11.28 5.75 -0.43
CA GLY A 139 10.11 6.07 -1.26
C GLY A 139 9.64 7.53 -1.10
N LEU A 140 9.63 8.05 0.13
CA LEU A 140 9.30 9.46 0.40
C LEU A 140 10.31 10.43 -0.23
N TRP A 141 11.61 10.11 -0.25
CA TRP A 141 12.64 10.92 -0.92
C TRP A 141 12.46 10.94 -2.44
N VAL A 142 12.18 9.79 -3.05
CA VAL A 142 11.93 9.69 -4.48
C VAL A 142 10.65 10.44 -4.84
N LEU A 143 9.57 10.24 -4.09
CA LEU A 143 8.30 10.94 -4.26
C LEU A 143 8.47 12.46 -4.15
N ARG A 144 9.20 12.94 -3.12
CA ARG A 144 9.56 14.34 -3.00
C ARG A 144 10.24 14.85 -4.26
N SER A 145 11.24 14.12 -4.75
CA SER A 145 12.01 14.54 -5.92
C SER A 145 11.15 14.67 -7.16
N TRP A 146 10.18 13.79 -7.36
CA TRP A 146 9.21 13.86 -8.42
C TRP A 146 8.23 15.03 -8.27
N LEU A 147 7.62 15.19 -7.08
CA LEU A 147 6.65 16.27 -6.83
C LEU A 147 7.28 17.65 -6.94
N ARG A 148 8.58 17.79 -6.62
CA ARG A 148 9.34 19.06 -6.77
C ARG A 148 9.48 19.52 -8.23
N SER A 149 9.19 18.65 -9.19
CA SER A 149 9.12 19.05 -10.60
C SER A 149 7.90 19.89 -10.93
N PHE A 150 6.87 19.90 -10.07
CA PHE A 150 5.57 20.56 -10.32
C PHE A 150 5.21 21.60 -9.26
N TRP A 151 5.62 21.43 -8.02
CA TRP A 151 5.19 22.25 -6.88
C TRP A 151 6.35 22.84 -6.10
N GLY A 152 6.04 23.97 -5.45
CA GLY A 152 6.97 24.65 -4.57
C GLY A 152 7.39 23.80 -3.37
N PRO A 153 8.59 24.07 -2.78
CA PRO A 153 9.16 23.21 -1.74
C PRO A 153 8.31 23.12 -0.48
N TRP A 154 7.67 24.20 -0.05
CA TRP A 154 6.77 24.18 1.11
C TRP A 154 5.55 23.29 0.88
N MET A 155 4.93 23.40 -0.30
CA MET A 155 3.76 22.61 -0.65
C MET A 155 4.09 21.11 -0.68
N VAL A 156 5.23 20.77 -1.28
CA VAL A 156 5.69 19.37 -1.33
C VAL A 156 5.99 18.83 0.06
N GLY A 157 6.72 19.59 0.88
CA GLY A 157 7.04 19.15 2.25
C GLY A 157 5.78 18.93 3.09
N LEU A 158 4.85 19.88 3.08
CA LEU A 158 3.57 19.76 3.79
C LEU A 158 2.70 18.61 3.25
N ALA A 159 2.69 18.40 1.93
CA ALA A 159 1.97 17.28 1.33
C ALA A 159 2.48 15.92 1.81
N LEU A 160 3.79 15.76 1.98
CA LEU A 160 4.37 14.53 2.53
C LEU A 160 3.99 14.31 4.00
N TRP A 161 3.94 15.37 4.80
CA TRP A 161 3.46 15.30 6.18
C TRP A 161 1.99 14.87 6.24
N VAL A 162 1.14 15.47 5.42
CA VAL A 162 -0.28 15.10 5.33
C VAL A 162 -0.44 13.67 4.80
N LEU A 163 0.30 13.29 3.76
CA LEU A 163 0.25 11.95 3.20
C LEU A 163 0.55 10.89 4.25
N VAL A 164 1.62 11.06 4.99
CA VAL A 164 2.02 10.09 6.02
C VAL A 164 1.10 10.19 7.24
N GLY A 165 0.89 11.39 7.77
CA GLY A 165 0.17 11.59 9.03
C GLY A 165 -1.34 11.42 8.94
N ALA A 166 -1.97 11.69 7.78
CA ALA A 166 -3.42 11.64 7.61
C ALA A 166 -3.93 10.39 6.87
N THR A 167 -3.04 9.42 6.62
CA THR A 167 -3.42 8.16 5.95
C THR A 167 -2.81 6.94 6.65
N ASN A 168 -3.35 5.77 6.35
CA ASN A 168 -2.84 4.50 6.86
C ASN A 168 -1.39 4.18 6.40
N LEU A 169 -0.75 5.03 5.60
CA LEU A 169 0.69 4.94 5.33
C LEU A 169 1.50 5.05 6.62
N TRP A 170 1.05 5.85 7.61
CA TRP A 170 1.65 5.90 8.95
C TRP A 170 1.77 4.50 9.55
N ASN A 171 0.66 3.72 9.57
CA ASN A 171 0.65 2.37 10.10
C ASN A 171 1.67 1.46 9.40
N TYR A 172 1.75 1.55 8.06
CA TYR A 172 2.64 0.70 7.26
C TYR A 172 4.09 1.18 7.21
N LEU A 173 4.40 2.36 7.74
CA LEU A 173 5.79 2.79 7.95
C LEU A 173 6.28 2.51 9.37
N VAL A 174 5.40 2.61 10.38
CA VAL A 174 5.81 2.55 11.80
C VAL A 174 5.47 1.21 12.43
N TYR A 175 4.22 0.77 12.34
CA TYR A 175 3.74 -0.41 13.07
C TYR A 175 3.90 -1.73 12.29
N GLU A 176 3.65 -1.70 10.98
CA GLU A 176 3.71 -2.88 10.11
C GLU A 176 4.63 -2.65 8.88
N PRO A 177 5.88 -2.16 9.06
CA PRO A 177 6.74 -1.78 7.95
C PRO A 177 7.14 -2.96 7.06
N ALA A 178 7.17 -4.17 7.61
CA ALA A 178 7.52 -5.39 6.89
C ALA A 178 6.46 -5.85 5.86
N MET A 179 5.26 -5.27 5.88
CA MET A 179 4.23 -5.53 4.89
C MET A 179 4.65 -5.03 3.50
N SER A 180 4.18 -5.70 2.46
CA SER A 180 4.53 -5.39 1.05
C SER A 180 4.31 -3.94 0.63
N HIS A 181 3.45 -3.20 1.36
CA HIS A 181 3.02 -1.84 1.01
C HIS A 181 4.15 -0.82 1.02
N SER A 182 5.08 -0.86 1.99
CA SER A 182 6.25 0.04 2.06
C SER A 182 7.19 -0.16 0.87
N PHE A 183 7.40 -1.41 0.47
CA PHE A 183 8.24 -1.78 -0.67
C PHE A 183 7.59 -1.36 -2.00
N SER A 184 6.30 -1.60 -2.15
CA SER A 184 5.56 -1.19 -3.35
C SER A 184 5.45 0.34 -3.45
N PHE A 185 5.27 1.04 -2.33
CA PHE A 185 5.28 2.51 -2.27
C PHE A 185 6.61 3.08 -2.82
N PHE A 186 7.74 2.48 -2.43
CA PHE A 186 9.05 2.87 -2.97
C PHE A 186 9.10 2.69 -4.48
N TRP A 187 8.79 1.50 -4.99
CA TRP A 187 8.87 1.22 -6.42
C TRP A 187 7.87 2.01 -7.26
N MET A 188 6.68 2.30 -6.73
CA MET A 188 5.72 3.19 -7.37
C MET A 188 6.28 4.62 -7.48
N SER A 189 6.94 5.11 -6.43
CA SER A 189 7.61 6.41 -6.47
C SER A 189 8.73 6.45 -7.50
N VAL A 190 9.53 5.38 -7.60
CA VAL A 190 10.58 5.23 -8.63
C VAL A 190 9.98 5.18 -10.03
N LEU A 191 8.90 4.42 -10.24
CA LEU A 191 8.18 4.33 -11.51
C LEU A 191 7.76 5.73 -12.01
N LEU A 192 7.12 6.51 -11.15
CA LEU A 192 6.64 7.85 -11.50
C LEU A 192 7.78 8.83 -11.76
N TRP A 193 8.81 8.80 -10.94
CA TRP A 193 10.00 9.64 -11.12
C TRP A 193 10.72 9.30 -12.43
N CYS A 194 10.98 8.02 -12.70
CA CYS A 194 11.61 7.57 -13.95
C CYS A 194 10.74 7.90 -15.16
N THR A 195 9.42 7.76 -15.06
CA THR A 195 8.47 8.15 -16.12
C THR A 195 8.62 9.63 -16.44
N HIS A 196 8.60 10.49 -15.42
CA HIS A 196 8.77 11.93 -15.60
C HIS A 196 10.10 12.29 -16.26
N GLN A 197 11.19 11.72 -15.78
CA GLN A 197 12.53 11.97 -16.35
C GLN A 197 12.64 11.48 -17.80
N THR A 198 11.95 10.40 -18.15
CA THR A 198 11.92 9.85 -19.50
C THR A 198 11.12 10.74 -20.46
N MET A 199 9.98 11.28 -20.01
CA MET A 199 9.05 12.04 -20.84
C MET A 199 9.42 13.51 -20.99
N ASN A 200 10.01 14.13 -19.95
CA ASN A 200 10.31 15.58 -19.92
C ASN A 200 11.81 15.90 -20.05
N GLY A 201 12.67 14.91 -20.14
CA GLY A 201 14.10 15.12 -20.37
C GLY A 201 14.38 15.64 -21.77
N SER A 202 15.34 16.57 -21.90
CA SER A 202 15.79 17.09 -23.21
C SER A 202 16.32 15.99 -24.16
N ARG A 203 16.76 14.87 -23.60
CA ARG A 203 17.11 13.65 -24.32
C ARG A 203 16.64 12.43 -23.53
N PRO A 204 15.97 11.45 -24.16
CA PRO A 204 15.57 10.21 -23.50
C PRO A 204 16.81 9.52 -22.91
N SER A 205 16.76 9.26 -21.61
CA SER A 205 17.85 8.60 -20.89
C SER A 205 17.56 7.11 -20.75
N LYS A 206 18.39 6.27 -21.39
CA LYS A 206 18.29 4.80 -21.27
C LYS A 206 18.29 4.32 -19.82
N ARG A 207 18.95 5.07 -18.90
CA ARG A 207 18.98 4.74 -17.46
C ARG A 207 17.61 4.91 -16.82
N HIS A 208 16.88 5.98 -17.14
CA HIS A 208 15.53 6.20 -16.61
C HIS A 208 14.53 5.22 -17.23
N GLU A 209 14.64 4.90 -18.51
CA GLU A 209 13.82 3.88 -19.16
C GLU A 209 14.07 2.48 -18.54
N ALA A 210 15.31 2.11 -18.28
CA ALA A 210 15.65 0.87 -17.58
C ALA A 210 15.16 0.90 -16.12
N GLY A 211 15.31 2.02 -15.41
CA GLY A 211 14.77 2.21 -14.06
C GLY A 211 13.25 2.07 -14.01
N LEU A 212 12.54 2.58 -15.01
CA LEU A 212 11.09 2.41 -15.17
C LEU A 212 10.73 0.93 -15.39
N ALA A 213 11.44 0.24 -16.29
CA ALA A 213 11.22 -1.18 -16.57
C ALA A 213 11.46 -2.04 -15.32
N LEU A 214 12.56 -1.78 -14.58
CA LEU A 214 12.86 -2.45 -13.32
C LEU A 214 11.78 -2.17 -12.25
N ALA A 215 11.37 -0.91 -12.10
CA ALA A 215 10.36 -0.54 -11.13
C ALA A 215 9.04 -1.25 -11.40
N LEU A 216 8.60 -1.30 -12.65
CA LEU A 216 7.39 -2.04 -13.02
C LEU A 216 7.57 -3.54 -12.80
N GLY A 217 8.73 -4.11 -13.16
CA GLY A 217 9.04 -5.52 -12.89
C GLY A 217 8.98 -5.87 -11.41
N MET A 218 9.58 -5.05 -10.56
CA MET A 218 9.53 -5.25 -9.09
C MET A 218 8.12 -5.06 -8.52
N LEU A 219 7.36 -4.07 -8.99
CA LEU A 219 5.96 -3.89 -8.58
C LEU A 219 5.14 -5.14 -8.87
N VAL A 220 5.23 -5.67 -10.10
CA VAL A 220 4.50 -6.88 -10.50
C VAL A 220 5.01 -8.11 -9.74
N LEU A 221 6.32 -8.20 -9.48
CA LEU A 221 6.87 -9.30 -8.67
C LEU A 221 6.47 -9.21 -7.20
N ILE A 222 6.24 -8.02 -6.64
CA ILE A 222 5.69 -7.87 -5.29
C ILE A 222 4.20 -8.23 -5.26
N ARG A 223 3.44 -7.74 -6.25
CA ARG A 223 2.00 -8.00 -6.40
C ARG A 223 1.60 -7.99 -7.87
N PRO A 224 1.17 -9.12 -8.45
CA PRO A 224 0.82 -9.21 -9.88
C PRO A 224 -0.23 -8.19 -10.33
N THR A 225 -1.17 -7.79 -9.46
CA THR A 225 -2.18 -6.76 -9.74
C THR A 225 -1.57 -5.37 -10.02
N LEU A 226 -0.34 -5.10 -9.57
CA LEU A 226 0.37 -3.86 -9.87
C LEU A 226 0.86 -3.74 -11.31
N LEU A 227 0.62 -4.74 -12.16
CA LEU A 227 0.78 -4.60 -13.61
C LEU A 227 -0.03 -3.41 -14.17
N ILE A 228 -1.16 -3.09 -13.55
CA ILE A 228 -1.99 -1.92 -13.89
C ILE A 228 -1.17 -0.62 -13.83
N ALA A 229 -0.15 -0.55 -12.97
CA ALA A 229 0.74 0.62 -12.88
C ALA A 229 1.48 0.91 -14.19
N GLY A 230 1.63 -0.07 -15.08
CA GLY A 230 2.19 0.12 -16.41
C GLY A 230 1.39 1.09 -17.30
N LEU A 231 0.11 1.32 -16.99
CA LEU A 231 -0.71 2.33 -17.66
C LEU A 231 -0.27 3.77 -17.30
N LEU A 232 0.33 3.99 -16.13
CA LEU A 232 0.79 5.32 -15.71
C LEU A 232 1.82 5.90 -16.69
N PRO A 233 2.95 5.24 -17.01
CA PRO A 233 3.90 5.76 -17.97
C PRO A 233 3.34 5.84 -19.40
N LEU A 234 2.45 4.93 -19.78
CA LEU A 234 1.86 4.94 -21.12
C LEU A 234 0.94 6.16 -21.35
N LEU A 235 0.18 6.53 -20.32
CA LEU A 235 -0.82 7.59 -20.38
C LEU A 235 -0.31 8.92 -19.76
N TYR A 236 0.96 8.99 -19.35
CA TYR A 236 1.51 10.11 -18.58
C TYR A 236 1.31 11.47 -19.26
N THR A 237 1.54 11.55 -20.55
CA THR A 237 1.33 12.75 -21.38
C THR A 237 0.17 12.56 -22.38
N GLY A 238 -0.84 11.80 -21.98
CA GLY A 238 -2.01 11.54 -22.80
C GLY A 238 -1.70 10.77 -24.09
N SER A 239 -2.37 11.11 -25.18
CA SER A 239 -2.19 10.45 -26.48
C SER A 239 -0.78 10.65 -27.08
N SER A 240 -0.11 11.75 -26.76
CA SER A 240 1.26 12.02 -27.18
C SER A 240 2.24 11.03 -26.56
N GLY A 241 2.02 10.64 -25.30
CA GLY A 241 2.81 9.62 -24.60
C GLY A 241 2.69 8.24 -25.24
N LEU A 242 1.49 7.81 -25.56
CA LEU A 242 1.26 6.54 -26.28
C LEU A 242 2.02 6.51 -27.61
N ARG A 243 1.91 7.57 -28.43
CA ARG A 243 2.62 7.69 -29.69
C ARG A 243 4.14 7.69 -29.50
N TRP A 244 4.64 8.38 -28.46
CA TRP A 244 6.06 8.42 -28.14
C TRP A 244 6.59 7.03 -27.82
N TRP A 245 5.92 6.27 -26.94
CA TRP A 245 6.27 4.92 -26.57
C TRP A 245 6.24 3.98 -27.79
N TRP A 246 5.18 4.05 -28.60
CA TRP A 246 5.05 3.26 -29.81
C TRP A 246 6.28 3.46 -30.72
N LEU A 247 6.60 4.71 -31.05
CA LEU A 247 7.74 5.02 -31.89
C LEU A 247 9.08 4.62 -31.27
N ARG A 248 9.23 4.78 -29.96
CA ARG A 248 10.44 4.47 -29.23
C ARG A 248 10.72 2.97 -29.19
N LEU A 249 9.71 2.16 -28.96
CA LEU A 249 9.83 0.71 -28.85
C LEU A 249 9.92 0.01 -30.21
N THR A 250 9.22 0.50 -31.24
CA THR A 250 9.21 -0.14 -32.58
C THR A 250 10.43 0.19 -33.41
N ARG A 251 11.10 1.35 -33.18
CA ARG A 251 12.24 1.77 -33.97
C ARG A 251 13.60 1.13 -33.58
N ASN A 252 13.67 0.51 -32.42
CA ASN A 252 14.92 -0.06 -31.91
C ASN A 252 14.64 -1.37 -31.15
N ALA A 253 14.70 -2.48 -31.89
CA ALA A 253 14.44 -3.81 -31.32
C ALA A 253 15.42 -4.18 -30.18
N GLY A 254 16.69 -3.79 -30.28
CA GLY A 254 17.69 -4.05 -29.24
C GLY A 254 17.36 -3.29 -27.94
N HIS A 255 16.79 -2.08 -28.05
CA HIS A 255 16.35 -1.32 -26.89
C HIS A 255 15.09 -1.93 -26.26
N LEU A 256 14.12 -2.34 -27.08
CA LEU A 256 12.95 -3.08 -26.60
C LEU A 256 13.36 -4.36 -25.86
N PHE A 257 14.28 -5.12 -26.46
CA PHE A 257 14.79 -6.34 -25.82
C PHE A 257 15.45 -6.04 -24.46
N LEU A 258 16.27 -4.97 -24.37
CA LEU A 258 16.86 -4.55 -23.11
C LEU A 258 15.79 -4.21 -22.05
N LEU A 259 14.76 -3.46 -22.41
CA LEU A 259 13.68 -3.10 -21.46
C LEU A 259 12.88 -4.32 -21.01
N LEU A 260 12.59 -5.24 -21.94
CA LEU A 260 11.94 -6.51 -21.61
C LEU A 260 12.81 -7.37 -20.69
N PHE A 261 14.12 -7.44 -20.98
CA PHE A 261 15.06 -8.17 -20.12
C PHE A 261 15.14 -7.59 -18.71
N VAL A 262 15.20 -6.27 -18.59
CA VAL A 262 15.21 -5.59 -17.27
C VAL A 262 13.88 -5.77 -16.54
N PHE A 263 12.75 -5.69 -17.24
CA PHE A 263 11.41 -5.91 -16.67
C PHE A 263 11.22 -7.36 -16.18
N LEU A 264 11.62 -8.34 -17.00
CA LEU A 264 11.45 -9.77 -16.71
C LEU A 264 12.53 -10.32 -15.78
N GLY A 265 13.67 -9.63 -15.65
CA GLY A 265 14.81 -10.07 -14.83
C GLY A 265 14.43 -10.52 -13.41
N PRO A 266 13.67 -9.73 -12.64
CA PRO A 266 13.20 -10.15 -11.32
C PRO A 266 12.34 -11.43 -11.33
N PHE A 267 11.57 -11.64 -12.40
CA PHE A 267 10.72 -12.84 -12.56
C PHE A 267 11.51 -14.12 -12.83
N LEU A 268 12.71 -14.02 -13.35
CA LEU A 268 13.52 -15.20 -13.63
C LEU A 268 13.73 -16.03 -12.36
N LEU A 269 14.05 -15.37 -11.25
CA LEU A 269 14.24 -16.05 -9.96
C LEU A 269 12.95 -16.72 -9.48
N GLN A 270 11.81 -16.04 -9.61
CA GLN A 270 10.50 -16.61 -9.27
C GLN A 270 10.15 -17.81 -10.16
N SER A 271 10.39 -17.71 -11.46
CA SER A 271 10.12 -18.79 -12.42
C SER A 271 11.03 -20.00 -12.17
N LEU A 272 12.30 -19.78 -11.82
CA LEU A 272 13.21 -20.86 -11.44
C LEU A 272 12.76 -21.55 -10.15
N TYR A 273 12.30 -20.80 -9.15
CA TYR A 273 11.70 -21.36 -7.94
C TYR A 273 10.48 -22.22 -8.26
N TRP A 274 9.52 -21.70 -9.03
CA TRP A 274 8.35 -22.48 -9.43
C TRP A 274 8.73 -23.73 -10.21
N LYS A 275 9.67 -23.60 -11.18
CA LYS A 275 10.16 -24.75 -11.95
C LYS A 275 10.76 -25.82 -11.05
N TYR A 276 11.54 -25.42 -10.04
CA TYR A 276 12.17 -26.33 -9.10
C TYR A 276 11.15 -27.06 -8.20
N VAL A 277 10.12 -26.32 -7.72
CA VAL A 277 9.15 -26.89 -6.77
C VAL A 277 7.98 -27.60 -7.45
N THR A 278 7.46 -27.04 -8.56
CA THR A 278 6.22 -27.49 -9.22
C THR A 278 6.44 -28.14 -10.58
N GLY A 279 7.65 -28.12 -11.11
CA GLY A 279 7.94 -28.58 -12.47
C GLY A 279 7.52 -27.59 -13.57
N SER A 280 6.85 -26.47 -13.26
CA SER A 280 6.34 -25.48 -14.21
C SER A 280 6.98 -24.12 -14.02
N PHE A 281 7.32 -23.38 -15.09
CA PHE A 281 7.89 -22.03 -15.01
C PHE A 281 6.91 -20.97 -14.54
N LEU A 282 5.61 -21.22 -14.70
CA LEU A 282 4.51 -20.40 -14.20
C LEU A 282 3.59 -21.27 -13.35
N PHE A 283 3.27 -20.77 -12.17
CA PHE A 283 2.37 -21.44 -11.26
C PHE A 283 1.44 -20.43 -10.57
N TYR A 284 0.13 -20.70 -10.60
CA TYR A 284 -0.85 -19.86 -9.90
C TYR A 284 -0.94 -20.28 -8.44
N SER A 285 -0.20 -19.60 -7.59
CA SER A 285 -0.07 -19.93 -6.16
C SER A 285 -1.26 -19.51 -5.29
N TYR A 286 -2.25 -18.82 -5.83
CA TYR A 286 -3.49 -18.42 -5.14
C TYR A 286 -4.64 -19.41 -5.42
N GLN A 287 -4.38 -20.69 -5.30
CA GLN A 287 -5.33 -21.75 -5.61
C GLN A 287 -6.67 -21.56 -4.88
N GLY A 288 -7.80 -21.69 -5.63
CA GLY A 288 -9.15 -21.48 -5.09
C GLY A 288 -9.54 -20.02 -4.86
N GLU A 289 -8.63 -19.06 -5.01
CA GLU A 289 -8.92 -17.63 -4.89
C GLU A 289 -9.12 -17.01 -6.28
N ARG A 290 -10.13 -16.16 -6.43
CA ARG A 290 -10.50 -15.60 -7.73
C ARG A 290 -11.12 -14.20 -7.63
N PHE A 291 -11.23 -13.55 -8.78
CA PHE A 291 -11.94 -12.29 -8.92
C PHE A 291 -13.40 -12.53 -9.31
N TYR A 292 -14.29 -11.80 -8.68
CA TYR A 292 -15.72 -11.79 -9.00
C TYR A 292 -16.08 -10.54 -9.80
N TRP A 293 -15.71 -10.54 -11.09
CA TRP A 293 -15.84 -9.40 -11.99
C TRP A 293 -17.29 -8.91 -12.15
N GLY A 294 -18.28 -9.81 -12.09
CA GLY A 294 -19.70 -9.46 -12.18
C GLY A 294 -20.31 -8.94 -10.86
N ASP A 295 -19.55 -9.00 -9.74
CA ASP A 295 -20.02 -8.61 -8.42
C ASP A 295 -18.95 -7.82 -7.64
N PRO A 296 -18.45 -6.68 -8.17
CA PRO A 296 -17.47 -5.86 -7.49
C PRO A 296 -18.09 -5.16 -6.27
N ARG A 297 -17.41 -5.21 -5.15
CA ARG A 297 -17.84 -4.59 -3.89
C ARG A 297 -17.29 -3.17 -3.75
N ILE A 298 -17.57 -2.31 -4.72
CA ILE A 298 -16.98 -0.94 -4.82
C ILE A 298 -17.41 -0.08 -3.64
N ALA A 299 -18.70 -0.09 -3.28
CA ALA A 299 -19.20 0.73 -2.18
C ALA A 299 -18.60 0.29 -0.84
N GLU A 300 -18.54 -1.02 -0.60
CA GLU A 300 -17.93 -1.60 0.59
C GLU A 300 -16.43 -1.32 0.65
N PHE A 301 -15.72 -1.48 -0.47
CA PHE A 301 -14.29 -1.20 -0.57
C PHE A 301 -13.95 0.28 -0.25
N LEU A 302 -14.85 1.19 -0.62
CA LEU A 302 -14.65 2.63 -0.39
C LEU A 302 -15.14 3.09 0.99
N LEU A 303 -16.28 2.58 1.49
CA LEU A 303 -17.03 3.23 2.57
C LEU A 303 -17.37 2.31 3.75
N SER A 304 -17.08 1.00 3.72
CA SER A 304 -17.50 0.10 4.79
C SER A 304 -16.79 0.39 6.12
N TYR A 305 -17.46 0.08 7.22
CA TYR A 305 -16.85 0.13 8.56
C TYR A 305 -15.75 -0.93 8.75
N ARG A 306 -15.75 -2.00 7.96
CA ARG A 306 -14.72 -3.03 8.01
C ARG A 306 -13.37 -2.50 7.55
N LYS A 307 -13.27 -1.99 6.31
CA LYS A 307 -12.00 -1.58 5.68
C LYS A 307 -12.16 -0.44 4.66
N GLY A 308 -13.27 0.30 4.70
CA GLY A 308 -13.55 1.35 3.71
C GLY A 308 -12.42 2.36 3.58
N TRP A 309 -11.86 2.47 2.39
CA TRP A 309 -10.70 3.33 2.14
C TRP A 309 -10.92 4.78 2.57
N LEU A 310 -12.05 5.39 2.20
CA LEU A 310 -12.37 6.79 2.53
C LEU A 310 -12.77 6.98 3.99
N LEU A 311 -13.39 5.98 4.61
CA LEU A 311 -13.76 6.05 6.02
C LEU A 311 -12.52 6.09 6.93
N TYR A 312 -11.52 5.28 6.61
CA TYR A 312 -10.28 5.21 7.39
C TYR A 312 -9.22 6.24 6.95
N ASN A 313 -9.37 6.84 5.77
CA ASN A 313 -8.47 7.87 5.24
C ASN A 313 -9.29 9.05 4.69
N PRO A 314 -9.98 9.83 5.54
CA PRO A 314 -10.89 10.88 5.06
C PRO A 314 -10.20 11.95 4.21
N VAL A 315 -8.91 12.19 4.43
CA VAL A 315 -8.12 13.12 3.60
C VAL A 315 -8.13 12.74 2.11
N MET A 316 -8.36 11.46 1.78
CA MET A 316 -8.42 10.98 0.39
C MET A 316 -9.66 11.48 -0.37
N VAL A 317 -10.64 12.08 0.32
CA VAL A 317 -11.72 12.82 -0.33
C VAL A 317 -11.17 13.96 -1.19
N LEU A 318 -10.10 14.63 -0.75
CA LEU A 318 -9.42 15.65 -1.57
C LEU A 318 -8.85 15.08 -2.87
N VAL A 319 -8.37 13.84 -2.85
CA VAL A 319 -7.89 13.12 -4.04
C VAL A 319 -9.05 12.85 -5.00
N ILE A 320 -10.18 12.36 -4.49
CA ILE A 320 -11.38 12.10 -5.30
C ILE A 320 -11.91 13.41 -5.93
N VAL A 321 -12.03 14.46 -5.15
CA VAL A 321 -12.46 15.78 -5.65
C VAL A 321 -11.49 16.31 -6.73
N GLY A 322 -10.17 16.20 -6.49
CA GLY A 322 -9.16 16.60 -7.46
C GLY A 322 -9.18 15.79 -8.74
N TRP A 323 -9.39 14.49 -8.62
CA TRP A 323 -9.57 13.61 -9.76
C TRP A 323 -10.81 13.97 -10.58
N CYS A 324 -11.97 14.14 -9.93
CA CYS A 324 -13.21 14.56 -10.60
C CYS A 324 -13.03 15.93 -11.30
N TRP A 325 -12.36 16.88 -10.63
CA TRP A 325 -12.10 18.19 -11.22
C TRP A 325 -11.16 18.09 -12.43
N ALA A 326 -10.07 17.35 -12.33
CA ALA A 326 -9.15 17.14 -13.45
C ALA A 326 -9.87 16.53 -14.66
N LEU A 327 -10.74 15.53 -14.45
CA LEU A 327 -11.58 14.96 -15.51
C LEU A 327 -12.55 15.99 -16.12
N ALA A 328 -13.21 16.78 -15.28
CA ALA A 328 -14.13 17.83 -15.77
C ALA A 328 -13.39 18.86 -16.62
N CYS A 329 -12.19 19.29 -16.20
CA CYS A 329 -11.35 20.20 -16.97
C CYS A 329 -10.91 19.59 -18.31
N MET A 330 -10.55 18.31 -18.33
CA MET A 330 -10.20 17.59 -19.57
C MET A 330 -11.39 17.52 -20.54
N ILE A 331 -12.56 17.17 -20.03
CA ILE A 331 -13.79 17.10 -20.85
C ILE A 331 -14.11 18.49 -21.42
N GLN A 332 -14.07 19.55 -20.60
CA GLN A 332 -14.33 20.91 -21.04
C GLN A 332 -13.28 21.42 -22.06
N GLY A 333 -12.01 21.12 -21.82
CA GLY A 333 -10.91 21.44 -22.73
C GLY A 333 -11.08 20.73 -24.08
N TRP A 334 -11.49 19.48 -24.07
CA TRP A 334 -11.76 18.71 -25.29
C TRP A 334 -12.93 19.27 -26.09
N TRP A 335 -13.95 19.82 -25.40
CA TRP A 335 -15.11 20.48 -26.06
C TRP A 335 -14.79 21.87 -26.62
N LYS A 336 -13.92 22.65 -25.94
CA LYS A 336 -13.64 24.06 -26.29
C LYS A 336 -12.48 24.25 -27.24
N SER A 337 -11.51 23.41 -27.24
CA SER A 337 -10.39 23.46 -28.17
C SER A 337 -9.88 22.05 -28.44
N ARG A 338 -9.71 21.70 -29.70
CA ARG A 338 -8.98 20.48 -30.09
C ARG A 338 -7.48 20.52 -29.69
N GLN A 339 -7.07 21.59 -29.05
CA GLN A 339 -5.76 21.81 -28.42
C GLN A 339 -5.96 21.86 -26.90
N ALA A 340 -6.19 20.69 -26.28
CA ALA A 340 -6.14 20.61 -24.83
C ALA A 340 -4.69 20.81 -24.37
N SER A 341 -4.39 21.99 -23.82
CA SER A 341 -3.28 22.10 -22.87
C SER A 341 -3.64 21.18 -21.72
N GLU A 342 -2.95 20.06 -21.58
CA GLU A 342 -3.19 19.12 -20.48
C GLU A 342 -2.97 19.87 -19.18
N PRO A 343 -4.00 20.08 -18.35
CA PRO A 343 -3.89 20.91 -17.15
C PRO A 343 -2.97 20.30 -16.11
N PHE A 344 -2.61 19.03 -16.31
CA PHE A 344 -1.85 18.27 -15.35
C PHE A 344 -1.30 16.97 -15.96
N PRO A 345 0.03 16.75 -15.92
CA PRO A 345 0.58 15.44 -16.26
C PRO A 345 -0.06 14.38 -15.38
N LEU A 346 -0.41 13.25 -15.89
CA LEU A 346 -1.13 12.20 -15.20
C LEU A 346 -2.67 12.30 -15.13
N ALA A 347 -3.32 13.42 -15.47
CA ALA A 347 -4.77 13.54 -15.33
C ALA A 347 -5.52 12.44 -16.09
N LEU A 348 -5.12 12.17 -17.35
CA LEU A 348 -5.67 11.06 -18.13
C LEU A 348 -5.32 9.70 -17.54
N ALA A 349 -4.06 9.52 -17.12
CA ALA A 349 -3.61 8.27 -16.52
C ALA A 349 -4.42 7.94 -15.26
N LEU A 350 -4.59 8.91 -14.35
CA LEU A 350 -5.41 8.75 -13.15
C LEU A 350 -6.89 8.54 -13.48
N GLY A 351 -7.40 9.20 -14.53
CA GLY A 351 -8.76 9.04 -15.01
C GLY A 351 -9.11 7.61 -15.38
N VAL A 352 -8.14 6.85 -15.89
CA VAL A 352 -8.30 5.45 -16.27
C VAL A 352 -7.88 4.51 -15.13
N VAL A 353 -6.72 4.78 -14.52
CA VAL A 353 -6.08 3.85 -13.58
C VAL A 353 -6.83 3.76 -12.25
N LEU A 354 -7.28 4.89 -11.68
CA LEU A 354 -7.95 4.87 -10.37
C LEU A 354 -9.27 4.06 -10.38
N PRO A 355 -10.20 4.26 -11.33
CA PRO A 355 -11.40 3.41 -11.42
C PRO A 355 -11.08 1.93 -11.66
N LEU A 356 -10.09 1.65 -12.50
CA LEU A 356 -9.67 0.28 -12.80
C LEU A 356 -9.11 -0.41 -11.55
N VAL A 357 -8.26 0.26 -10.78
CA VAL A 357 -7.69 -0.25 -9.53
C VAL A 357 -8.78 -0.52 -8.50
N ILE A 358 -9.72 0.43 -8.32
CA ILE A 358 -10.85 0.25 -7.41
C ILE A 358 -11.69 -0.95 -7.85
N TYR A 359 -12.01 -1.06 -9.15
CA TYR A 359 -12.79 -2.17 -9.68
C TYR A 359 -12.09 -3.53 -9.48
N VAL A 360 -10.80 -3.63 -9.80
CA VAL A 360 -10.03 -4.87 -9.64
C VAL A 360 -9.96 -5.29 -8.17
N TYR A 361 -9.64 -4.39 -7.27
CA TYR A 361 -9.53 -4.73 -5.85
C TYR A 361 -10.90 -5.03 -5.22
N ALA A 362 -11.94 -4.29 -5.59
CA ALA A 362 -13.30 -4.57 -5.16
C ALA A 362 -13.86 -5.89 -5.71
N SER A 363 -13.32 -6.39 -6.83
CA SER A 363 -13.69 -7.68 -7.42
C SER A 363 -12.99 -8.87 -6.77
N TRP A 364 -11.91 -8.66 -6.00
CA TRP A 364 -11.20 -9.74 -5.32
C TRP A 364 -12.13 -10.45 -4.32
N TRP A 365 -12.01 -11.77 -4.17
CA TRP A 365 -12.88 -12.57 -3.28
C TRP A 365 -12.90 -12.01 -1.85
N SER A 366 -11.74 -11.61 -1.34
CA SER A 366 -11.56 -10.94 -0.06
C SER A 366 -11.24 -9.46 -0.30
N TRP A 367 -12.22 -8.67 -0.76
CA TRP A 367 -12.07 -7.24 -1.06
C TRP A 367 -11.57 -6.41 0.14
N TRP A 368 -11.73 -6.91 1.35
CA TRP A 368 -11.23 -6.30 2.60
C TRP A 368 -9.77 -6.63 2.88
N PHE A 369 -9.15 -7.58 2.15
CA PHE A 369 -7.75 -7.98 2.23
C PHE A 369 -7.29 -8.43 3.61
N GLY A 370 -8.14 -9.12 4.37
CA GLY A 370 -7.83 -9.71 5.67
C GLY A 370 -7.52 -8.69 6.76
N GLY A 371 -6.69 -9.09 7.72
CA GLY A 371 -6.28 -8.25 8.84
C GLY A 371 -5.46 -7.04 8.40
N SER A 372 -6.03 -5.84 8.52
CA SER A 372 -5.41 -4.60 8.05
C SER A 372 -6.02 -3.35 8.67
N LEU A 373 -5.37 -2.21 8.55
CA LEU A 373 -5.95 -0.90 8.83
C LEU A 373 -6.43 -0.27 7.52
N GLY A 374 -7.75 -0.13 7.37
CA GLY A 374 -8.37 0.49 6.19
C GLY A 374 -8.07 -0.23 4.87
N GLY A 375 -8.24 0.45 3.75
CA GLY A 375 -7.99 -0.06 2.41
C GLY A 375 -6.48 -0.19 2.10
N ARG A 376 -5.79 -1.12 2.75
CA ARG A 376 -4.32 -1.25 2.72
C ARG A 376 -3.71 -1.33 1.32
N VAL A 377 -4.42 -1.97 0.39
CA VAL A 377 -3.95 -2.17 -0.99
C VAL A 377 -3.90 -0.89 -1.84
N LEU A 378 -4.40 0.23 -1.32
CA LEU A 378 -4.28 1.52 -1.98
C LEU A 378 -3.05 2.31 -1.52
N VAL A 379 -2.33 1.86 -0.49
CA VAL A 379 -1.10 2.51 0.00
C VAL A 379 -0.04 2.60 -1.09
N GLU A 380 0.13 1.54 -1.88
CA GLU A 380 1.08 1.53 -2.99
C GLU A 380 0.74 2.53 -4.11
N TRP A 381 -0.52 2.97 -4.22
CA TRP A 381 -0.99 3.94 -5.21
C TRP A 381 -0.89 5.39 -4.74
N TYR A 382 -0.65 5.63 -3.44
CA TYR A 382 -0.56 6.99 -2.88
C TYR A 382 0.43 7.89 -3.62
N PRO A 383 1.62 7.44 -4.07
CA PRO A 383 2.50 8.29 -4.87
C PRO A 383 1.81 8.87 -6.11
N ALA A 384 1.01 8.06 -6.82
CA ALA A 384 0.29 8.50 -8.02
C ALA A 384 -0.93 9.41 -7.68
N LEU A 385 -1.52 9.25 -6.49
CA LEU A 385 -2.73 9.96 -6.08
C LEU A 385 -2.48 11.35 -5.48
N VAL A 386 -1.33 11.58 -4.85
CA VAL A 386 -0.96 12.87 -4.22
C VAL A 386 -1.15 14.07 -5.15
N PRO A 387 -0.77 14.02 -6.44
CA PRO A 387 -0.95 15.13 -7.35
C PRO A 387 -2.40 15.62 -7.49
N ALA A 388 -3.37 14.71 -7.46
CA ALA A 388 -4.79 15.09 -7.54
C ALA A 388 -5.20 15.93 -6.32
N GLY A 389 -4.82 15.52 -5.11
CA GLY A 389 -5.07 16.30 -3.89
C GLY A 389 -4.35 17.66 -3.89
N LEU A 390 -3.10 17.70 -4.34
CA LEU A 390 -2.34 18.95 -4.48
C LEU A 390 -2.99 19.89 -5.49
N GLY A 391 -3.52 19.38 -6.58
CA GLY A 391 -4.27 20.16 -7.59
C GLY A 391 -5.49 20.85 -6.99
N VAL A 392 -6.24 20.17 -6.11
CA VAL A 392 -7.38 20.78 -5.38
C VAL A 392 -6.91 21.90 -4.48
N VAL A 393 -5.90 21.65 -3.66
CA VAL A 393 -5.37 22.66 -2.72
C VAL A 393 -4.89 23.89 -3.50
N GLN A 394 -4.14 23.69 -4.58
CA GLN A 394 -3.67 24.77 -5.44
C GLN A 394 -4.82 25.53 -6.11
N GLY A 395 -5.81 24.83 -6.63
CA GLY A 395 -7.00 25.41 -7.25
C GLY A 395 -7.84 26.22 -6.26
N LEU A 396 -8.06 25.68 -5.05
CA LEU A 396 -8.73 26.39 -3.97
C LEU A 396 -7.97 27.64 -3.54
N MET A 397 -6.65 27.55 -3.37
CA MET A 397 -5.82 28.72 -3.09
C MET A 397 -5.94 29.77 -4.20
N GLY A 398 -5.87 29.36 -5.47
CA GLY A 398 -6.04 30.26 -6.60
C GLY A 398 -7.42 30.92 -6.62
N TRP A 399 -8.49 30.17 -6.33
CA TRP A 399 -9.85 30.71 -6.25
C TRP A 399 -10.02 31.68 -5.07
N ILE A 400 -9.48 31.35 -3.91
CA ILE A 400 -9.53 32.22 -2.71
C ILE A 400 -8.78 33.52 -2.91
N HIS A 401 -7.71 33.54 -3.71
CA HIS A 401 -6.93 34.74 -3.97
C HIS A 401 -7.52 35.62 -5.10
N ARG A 402 -8.48 35.14 -5.88
CA ARG A 402 -9.21 35.98 -6.86
C ARG A 402 -10.14 36.91 -6.11
N PRO A 403 -10.03 38.27 -6.33
CA PRO A 403 -10.96 39.20 -5.73
C PRO A 403 -12.36 38.94 -6.28
N LEU A 404 -13.38 38.95 -5.40
CA LEU A 404 -14.78 38.82 -5.82
C LEU A 404 -15.27 40.09 -6.50
N LEU A 405 -14.95 41.24 -5.91
CA LEU A 405 -15.27 42.57 -6.40
C LEU A 405 -14.21 43.56 -5.88
N SER A 406 -13.90 44.59 -6.63
CA SER A 406 -12.84 45.56 -6.28
C SER A 406 -13.05 46.28 -4.94
N ASP A 407 -14.31 46.37 -4.46
CA ASP A 407 -14.67 47.21 -3.31
C ASP A 407 -14.84 46.42 -1.99
N TYR A 408 -14.75 45.09 -2.01
CA TYR A 408 -15.00 44.21 -0.83
C TYR A 408 -13.76 43.54 -0.27
N ARG A 409 -12.66 44.26 -0.06
CA ARG A 409 -11.39 43.74 0.45
C ARG A 409 -11.52 42.97 1.79
N ALA A 410 -12.42 43.42 2.67
CA ALA A 410 -12.66 42.78 3.96
C ALA A 410 -13.31 41.39 3.81
N LEU A 411 -14.29 41.26 2.90
CA LEU A 411 -14.93 39.97 2.60
C LEU A 411 -13.94 38.98 1.96
N ASP A 412 -13.08 39.46 1.07
CA ASP A 412 -12.03 38.62 0.48
C ASP A 412 -11.01 38.14 1.53
N ALA A 413 -10.62 39.00 2.46
CA ALA A 413 -9.76 38.61 3.58
C ALA A 413 -10.45 37.60 4.48
N MET A 414 -11.70 37.84 4.87
CA MET A 414 -12.49 36.91 5.68
C MET A 414 -12.62 35.54 5.00
N ARG A 415 -12.95 35.50 3.70
CA ARG A 415 -13.02 34.27 2.91
C ARG A 415 -11.70 33.48 2.96
N ARG A 416 -10.56 34.17 2.78
CA ARG A 416 -9.22 33.50 2.86
C ARG A 416 -8.99 32.89 4.22
N TRP A 417 -9.30 33.62 5.30
CA TRP A 417 -9.14 33.12 6.65
C TRP A 417 -10.06 31.93 6.96
N VAL A 418 -11.35 32.03 6.60
CA VAL A 418 -12.32 30.96 6.85
C VAL A 418 -11.92 29.67 6.13
N PHE A 419 -11.61 29.73 4.84
CA PHE A 419 -11.18 28.56 4.09
C PHE A 419 -9.83 28.02 4.54
N GLY A 420 -8.87 28.88 4.83
CA GLY A 420 -7.56 28.48 5.34
C GLY A 420 -7.68 27.75 6.68
N LEU A 421 -8.46 28.30 7.60
CA LEU A 421 -8.73 27.67 8.90
C LEU A 421 -9.52 26.36 8.77
N ALA A 422 -10.52 26.30 7.89
CA ALA A 422 -11.29 25.08 7.64
C ALA A 422 -10.42 23.96 7.06
N LEU A 423 -9.55 24.28 6.10
CA LEU A 423 -8.61 23.32 5.54
C LEU A 423 -7.60 22.87 6.60
N LEU A 424 -7.03 23.79 7.37
CA LEU A 424 -6.09 23.47 8.44
C LEU A 424 -6.73 22.58 9.51
N PHE A 425 -7.97 22.90 9.92
CA PHE A 425 -8.73 22.09 10.86
C PHE A 425 -8.99 20.69 10.30
N PHE A 426 -9.44 20.59 9.03
CA PHE A 426 -9.70 19.31 8.38
C PHE A 426 -8.43 18.44 8.30
N LEU A 427 -7.31 19.02 7.87
CA LEU A 427 -6.04 18.30 7.79
C LEU A 427 -5.54 17.88 9.19
N GLY A 428 -5.61 18.77 10.17
CA GLY A 428 -5.26 18.49 11.56
C GLY A 428 -6.12 17.38 12.16
N TYR A 429 -7.43 17.45 11.95
CA TYR A 429 -8.38 16.42 12.38
C TYR A 429 -8.03 15.04 11.76
N THR A 430 -7.77 14.98 10.44
CA THR A 430 -7.44 13.72 9.77
C THR A 430 -6.12 13.12 10.24
N ILE A 431 -5.12 13.95 10.58
CA ILE A 431 -3.85 13.50 11.17
C ILE A 431 -4.10 12.87 12.56
N VAL A 432 -4.81 13.60 13.43
CA VAL A 432 -5.10 13.10 14.80
C VAL A 432 -5.95 11.82 14.74
N LEU A 433 -6.95 11.79 13.85
CA LEU A 433 -7.79 10.61 13.64
C LEU A 433 -6.94 9.40 13.20
N GLN A 434 -6.06 9.59 12.23
CA GLN A 434 -5.22 8.50 11.71
C GLN A 434 -4.25 7.97 12.77
N TYR A 435 -3.63 8.85 13.53
CA TYR A 435 -2.76 8.47 14.64
C TYR A 435 -3.53 7.66 15.68
N HIS A 436 -4.71 8.14 16.09
CA HIS A 436 -5.58 7.46 17.06
C HIS A 436 -6.06 6.09 16.56
N GLN A 437 -6.55 5.99 15.31
CA GLN A 437 -6.99 4.72 14.73
C GLN A 437 -5.83 3.73 14.55
N SER A 438 -4.65 4.18 14.18
CA SER A 438 -3.44 3.33 14.09
C SER A 438 -3.07 2.77 15.47
N TRP A 439 -3.17 3.58 16.51
CA TRP A 439 -2.97 3.14 17.89
C TRP A 439 -4.05 2.15 18.33
N GLN A 440 -5.34 2.44 18.08
CA GLN A 440 -6.44 1.52 18.38
C GLN A 440 -6.29 0.17 17.66
N TYR A 441 -5.88 0.20 16.40
CA TYR A 441 -5.61 -1.00 15.61
C TYR A 441 -4.47 -1.82 16.23
N ARG A 442 -3.40 -1.16 16.66
CA ARG A 442 -2.26 -1.81 17.30
C ARG A 442 -2.65 -2.57 18.57
N ILE A 443 -3.48 -1.98 19.43
CA ILE A 443 -3.94 -2.62 20.67
C ILE A 443 -5.17 -3.53 20.48
N ALA A 444 -5.62 -3.77 19.25
CA ALA A 444 -6.83 -4.52 18.88
C ALA A 444 -8.16 -3.92 19.32
N LEU A 445 -8.18 -2.71 19.85
CA LEU A 445 -9.42 -1.99 20.12
C LEU A 445 -10.21 -1.75 18.82
N LEU A 446 -9.53 -1.39 17.74
CA LEU A 446 -10.04 -1.48 16.39
C LEU A 446 -9.67 -2.86 15.82
N HIS A 447 -10.63 -3.77 15.74
CA HIS A 447 -10.39 -5.16 15.41
C HIS A 447 -9.80 -5.29 13.99
N TRP A 448 -8.80 -6.18 13.83
CA TRP A 448 -8.07 -6.32 12.58
C TRP A 448 -8.91 -6.86 11.41
N ASP A 449 -10.02 -7.58 11.67
CA ASP A 449 -10.82 -8.19 10.60
C ASP A 449 -12.35 -8.15 10.87
N ALA A 450 -12.79 -8.14 12.12
CA ALA A 450 -14.19 -8.28 12.51
C ALA A 450 -14.90 -6.93 12.82
N THR A 451 -14.33 -5.78 12.44
CA THR A 451 -14.96 -4.48 12.69
C THR A 451 -16.19 -4.29 11.83
N GLY A 452 -17.38 -4.36 12.44
CA GLY A 452 -18.65 -3.93 11.87
C GLY A 452 -19.01 -2.50 12.28
N LYS A 453 -20.21 -2.04 11.89
CA LYS A 453 -20.72 -0.69 12.19
C LYS A 453 -20.79 -0.41 13.69
N ASP A 454 -21.36 -1.34 14.46
CA ASP A 454 -21.57 -1.16 15.89
C ASP A 454 -20.26 -1.20 16.66
N TRP A 455 -19.36 -2.14 16.30
CA TRP A 455 -18.00 -2.16 16.82
C TRP A 455 -17.28 -0.81 16.58
N TYR A 456 -17.25 -0.34 15.31
CA TYR A 456 -16.58 0.91 14.94
C TYR A 456 -17.11 2.10 15.73
N ARG A 457 -18.43 2.19 15.91
CA ARG A 457 -19.08 3.26 16.70
C ARG A 457 -18.77 3.17 18.18
N ALA A 458 -18.78 1.96 18.75
CA ALA A 458 -18.48 1.73 20.15
C ALA A 458 -17.04 2.12 20.51
N VAL A 459 -16.08 1.90 19.60
CA VAL A 459 -14.66 2.25 19.84
C VAL A 459 -14.28 3.65 19.34
N TRP A 460 -15.22 4.41 18.75
CA TRP A 460 -14.93 5.73 18.21
C TRP A 460 -14.39 6.67 19.30
N TRP A 461 -13.15 7.15 19.11
CA TRP A 461 -12.40 7.97 20.08
C TRP A 461 -12.22 7.35 21.49
N GLN A 462 -12.45 6.04 21.64
CA GLN A 462 -12.20 5.37 22.92
C GLN A 462 -10.71 5.01 23.07
N SER A 463 -10.22 5.04 24.32
CA SER A 463 -8.88 4.61 24.70
C SER A 463 -8.87 3.32 25.54
N SER A 464 -10.03 2.74 25.82
CA SER A 464 -10.20 1.50 26.58
C SER A 464 -11.26 0.63 25.91
N PHE A 465 -11.24 -0.67 26.20
CA PHE A 465 -12.21 -1.61 25.65
C PHE A 465 -13.58 -1.40 26.28
N PRO A 466 -14.63 -1.07 25.49
CA PRO A 466 -16.00 -1.03 25.99
C PRO A 466 -16.48 -2.40 26.47
N VAL A 467 -17.34 -2.41 27.50
CA VAL A 467 -17.97 -3.63 27.99
C VAL A 467 -18.87 -4.22 26.90
N GLY A 468 -18.78 -5.53 26.67
CA GLY A 468 -19.59 -6.23 25.67
C GLY A 468 -19.15 -6.02 24.23
N LEU A 469 -17.94 -5.47 23.99
CA LEU A 469 -17.44 -5.20 22.64
C LEU A 469 -17.39 -6.48 21.78
N ASP A 470 -16.98 -7.62 22.34
CA ASP A 470 -16.83 -8.88 21.61
C ASP A 470 -18.15 -9.36 20.98
N ALA A 471 -19.29 -9.06 21.60
CA ALA A 471 -20.61 -9.38 21.05
C ALA A 471 -20.96 -8.58 19.78
N MET A 472 -20.22 -7.52 19.48
CA MET A 472 -20.39 -6.68 18.28
C MET A 472 -19.46 -7.10 17.14
N ALA A 473 -18.65 -8.16 17.33
CA ALA A 473 -17.73 -8.65 16.31
C ALA A 473 -18.50 -9.25 15.12
N VAL A 474 -18.09 -8.88 13.91
CA VAL A 474 -18.67 -9.40 12.65
C VAL A 474 -17.54 -10.00 11.82
N PRO A 475 -17.04 -11.21 12.16
CA PRO A 475 -15.97 -11.84 11.41
C PRO A 475 -16.41 -12.18 9.99
N PRO A 476 -15.55 -12.02 8.98
CA PRO A 476 -15.86 -12.47 7.62
C PRO A 476 -15.86 -14.00 7.57
N ASN A 477 -16.81 -14.56 6.82
CA ASN A 477 -16.77 -15.98 6.47
C ASN A 477 -15.93 -16.17 5.20
N GLY A 478 -14.68 -16.61 5.38
CA GLY A 478 -13.73 -16.79 4.27
C GLY A 478 -14.16 -17.86 3.26
N ASP A 479 -14.81 -18.94 3.70
CA ASP A 479 -15.22 -20.04 2.82
C ASP A 479 -16.42 -19.62 1.94
N LEU A 480 -17.40 -18.97 2.53
CA LEU A 480 -18.53 -18.40 1.78
C LEU A 480 -18.03 -17.32 0.80
N ALA A 481 -17.09 -16.49 1.21
CA ALA A 481 -16.54 -15.45 0.34
C ALA A 481 -15.76 -16.04 -0.85
N ARG A 482 -14.99 -17.12 -0.65
CA ARG A 482 -14.32 -17.86 -1.74
C ARG A 482 -15.32 -18.50 -2.70
N ALA A 483 -16.46 -18.94 -2.18
CA ALA A 483 -17.57 -19.46 -3.00
C ALA A 483 -18.36 -18.35 -3.73
N GLY A 484 -18.05 -17.08 -3.51
CA GLY A 484 -18.78 -15.94 -4.08
C GLY A 484 -19.99 -15.50 -3.29
N GLN A 485 -20.20 -16.10 -2.11
CA GLN A 485 -21.29 -15.78 -1.20
C GLN A 485 -20.74 -15.01 0.02
N GLY A 486 -21.61 -14.35 0.78
CA GLY A 486 -21.18 -13.66 2.01
C GLY A 486 -20.16 -12.52 1.80
N ARG A 487 -19.99 -12.01 0.59
CA ARG A 487 -19.02 -10.94 0.27
C ARG A 487 -19.52 -9.54 0.64
N ARG A 488 -20.80 -9.39 0.95
CA ARG A 488 -21.36 -8.12 1.41
C ARG A 488 -20.88 -7.84 2.82
N ALA A 489 -20.21 -6.71 3.02
CA ALA A 489 -20.07 -6.13 4.34
C ALA A 489 -21.26 -5.20 4.56
N GLU A 490 -21.75 -5.17 5.78
CA GLU A 490 -22.80 -4.25 6.14
C GLU A 490 -22.35 -2.81 5.96
N LEU A 491 -22.95 -2.11 5.02
CA LEU A 491 -22.81 -0.66 4.96
C LEU A 491 -23.70 0.03 6.00
N TRP A 492 -24.87 -0.56 6.29
CA TRP A 492 -25.95 0.15 6.98
C TRP A 492 -26.69 -0.63 8.09
N GLU A 493 -26.77 -1.98 8.05
CA GLU A 493 -27.50 -2.78 9.05
C GLU A 493 -26.95 -4.20 9.28
N PRO A 494 -27.05 -4.73 10.54
CA PRO A 494 -26.64 -6.09 10.91
C PRO A 494 -27.42 -7.20 10.20
N SER A 495 -28.66 -6.93 9.78
CA SER A 495 -29.60 -7.88 9.21
C SER A 495 -29.23 -8.42 7.82
N CYS A 496 -28.24 -7.84 7.14
CA CYS A 496 -27.90 -8.22 5.76
C CYS A 496 -26.98 -9.43 5.62
N LEU A 497 -26.47 -10.01 6.70
CA LEU A 497 -25.50 -11.11 6.63
C LEU A 497 -26.10 -12.50 6.56
N GLY A 498 -27.42 -12.66 6.64
CA GLY A 498 -28.08 -13.97 6.49
C GLY A 498 -27.62 -15.04 7.50
N PHE A 499 -27.09 -14.63 8.66
CA PHE A 499 -26.89 -15.55 9.77
C PHE A 499 -28.27 -15.89 10.32
N GLY A 500 -28.66 -17.14 10.16
CA GLY A 500 -29.81 -17.68 10.88
C GLY A 500 -29.66 -17.37 12.36
N SER A 501 -30.77 -17.34 13.08
CA SER A 501 -30.97 -16.98 14.48
C SER A 501 -30.13 -17.71 15.54
N GLU A 502 -29.10 -18.46 15.14
CA GLU A 502 -28.04 -18.91 16.02
C GLU A 502 -27.02 -17.77 16.14
N GLY A 503 -27.04 -17.09 17.28
CA GLY A 503 -26.04 -16.09 17.64
C GLY A 503 -24.62 -16.64 17.40
N PRO A 504 -23.64 -15.78 17.13
CA PRO A 504 -22.29 -16.21 16.88
C PRO A 504 -21.87 -17.11 18.04
N LYS A 505 -21.64 -18.41 17.75
CA LYS A 505 -20.89 -19.26 18.67
C LYS A 505 -19.60 -18.51 18.91
N ALA A 506 -19.31 -18.23 20.17
CA ALA A 506 -18.06 -17.60 20.56
C ALA A 506 -16.98 -18.31 19.76
N VAL A 507 -16.37 -17.62 18.82
CA VAL A 507 -15.16 -18.11 18.18
C VAL A 507 -14.17 -18.10 19.32
N GLU A 508 -13.98 -19.25 19.94
CA GLU A 508 -12.82 -19.48 20.76
C GLU A 508 -11.64 -19.04 19.87
N GLY A 509 -11.13 -17.87 20.17
CA GLY A 509 -9.89 -17.42 19.58
C GLY A 509 -8.92 -18.57 19.79
N PRO A 510 -8.07 -18.96 18.82
CA PRO A 510 -7.15 -20.06 18.99
C PRO A 510 -6.48 -19.88 20.35
N GLY A 511 -6.76 -20.81 21.28
CA GLY A 511 -6.44 -20.69 22.68
C GLY A 511 -5.00 -20.24 22.83
N TYR A 512 -4.82 -19.05 23.35
CA TYR A 512 -3.54 -18.56 23.82
C TYR A 512 -3.29 -19.26 25.16
N THR A 513 -2.81 -20.51 25.12
CA THR A 513 -2.06 -21.07 26.22
C THR A 513 -0.63 -20.55 26.09
N GLU A 514 -0.12 -20.06 27.20
CA GLU A 514 1.14 -19.38 27.51
C GLU A 514 2.39 -19.85 26.74
#